data_84e45d9cf398f78200853e6b468db007
#
_entry.id   84e45d9cf398f78200853e6b468db007
#
_cell.length_a   1.000
_cell.length_b   1.000
_cell.length_c   1.000
_cell.angle_alpha   90.00
_cell.angle_beta   90.00
_cell.angle_gamma   90.00
#
_symmetry.space_group_name_H-M   'P 1'
#
loop_
_entity.id
_entity.type
_entity.pdbx_description
1 polymer ?
#
loop_
_entity_poly.entity_id
_entity_poly.type
_entity_poly.pdbx_seq_one_letter_code
_entity_poly.pdbx_strand_id
1 'polypeptide(L)'
;AIDASHGVIGSPAAAGGYGTQGYYVRQQYYTQLANVRTEQTAQFIEDRWQVSDNVLLSLGLRNETFKNYTSAGEVYVEQDNQWAPRLGVVWDVSGDSSMKVFANAGRYHLALPNNVAVRAASGSLYTMEYFTYTGVAADGTPTGLTNIAVDPNAGYSCPGNPNAISSNLECGDAPDPRTVAAIDLKSHYQDEFIIGME
;
A
#
# COMPACT_ATOMS: atom_id res chain seq x y z
N ALA A 1 2.52 -31.13 9.59
CA ALA A 1 2.88 -30.17 8.53
C ALA A 1 3.73 -29.03 9.12
N ILE A 2 4.74 -28.58 8.39
CA ILE A 2 5.65 -27.51 8.86
C ILE A 2 4.95 -26.15 8.78
N ASP A 3 4.25 -25.89 7.70
CA ASP A 3 3.51 -24.66 7.45
C ASP A 3 2.18 -25.00 6.79
N ALA A 4 1.29 -25.58 7.57
CA ALA A 4 0.00 -26.05 7.08
C ALA A 4 -0.89 -24.91 6.56
N SER A 5 -0.72 -23.69 7.09
CA SER A 5 -1.50 -22.52 6.66
C SER A 5 -1.19 -22.09 5.22
N HIS A 6 -0.01 -22.47 4.70
CA HIS A 6 0.43 -22.17 3.34
C HIS A 6 0.59 -23.43 2.47
N GLY A 7 0.05 -24.57 2.90
CA GLY A 7 0.04 -25.81 2.13
C GLY A 7 1.35 -26.59 2.14
N VAL A 8 2.34 -26.22 2.95
CA VAL A 8 3.55 -27.02 3.11
C VAL A 8 3.22 -28.28 3.88
N ILE A 9 3.32 -29.42 3.20
CA ILE A 9 2.99 -30.74 3.76
C ILE A 9 4.26 -31.56 4.00
N GLY A 10 4.18 -32.41 4.97
CA GLY A 10 5.29 -33.26 5.36
C GLY A 10 5.84 -32.93 6.73
N SER A 11 6.70 -33.78 7.19
CA SER A 11 7.42 -33.63 8.47
C SER A 11 8.91 -33.63 8.18
N PRO A 12 9.72 -32.73 8.76
CA PRO A 12 11.15 -32.75 8.59
C PRO A 12 11.78 -34.13 8.90
N ALA A 13 11.36 -34.79 9.97
CA ALA A 13 11.84 -36.10 10.33
C ALA A 13 11.41 -37.18 9.34
N ALA A 14 10.15 -37.19 8.88
CA ALA A 14 9.65 -38.15 7.90
C ALA A 14 10.20 -37.92 6.49
N ALA A 15 10.50 -36.64 6.15
CA ALA A 15 11.07 -36.25 4.86
C ALA A 15 12.61 -36.28 4.83
N GLY A 16 13.29 -36.84 5.86
CA GLY A 16 14.72 -36.93 5.91
C GLY A 16 15.45 -35.76 6.55
N GLY A 17 14.73 -34.98 7.40
CA GLY A 17 15.35 -33.91 8.17
C GLY A 17 16.47 -34.42 9.09
N TYR A 18 17.41 -33.53 9.41
CA TYR A 18 18.60 -33.89 10.20
C TYR A 18 18.22 -34.40 11.59
N GLY A 19 18.53 -35.67 11.84
CA GLY A 19 18.23 -36.38 13.09
C GLY A 19 16.73 -36.57 13.34
N THR A 20 16.39 -37.09 14.51
CA THR A 20 15.02 -37.38 14.93
C THR A 20 14.25 -36.14 15.45
N GLN A 21 14.90 -34.99 15.50
CA GLN A 21 14.32 -33.75 16.06
C GLN A 21 13.50 -32.95 15.06
N GLY A 22 13.50 -33.32 13.77
CA GLY A 22 12.64 -32.72 12.78
C GLY A 22 13.00 -31.29 12.38
N TYR A 23 14.27 -30.93 12.37
CA TYR A 23 14.72 -29.64 11.89
C TYR A 23 14.57 -29.51 10.37
N TYR A 24 14.35 -28.29 9.89
CA TYR A 24 14.25 -27.98 8.48
C TYR A 24 14.93 -26.63 8.17
N VAL A 25 15.20 -26.41 6.90
CA VAL A 25 15.70 -25.14 6.38
C VAL A 25 14.56 -24.44 5.68
N ARG A 26 14.36 -23.17 6.00
CA ARG A 26 13.53 -22.27 5.23
C ARG A 26 14.43 -21.32 4.46
N GLN A 27 14.31 -21.32 3.15
CA GLN A 27 14.96 -20.35 2.28
C GLN A 27 13.94 -19.31 1.83
N GLN A 28 14.25 -18.05 2.05
CA GLN A 28 13.39 -16.94 1.67
C GLN A 28 14.06 -16.14 0.56
N TYR A 29 13.31 -15.90 -0.51
CA TYR A 29 13.70 -14.99 -1.58
C TYR A 29 12.85 -13.75 -1.48
N TYR A 30 13.51 -12.60 -1.43
CA TYR A 30 12.85 -11.31 -1.41
C TYR A 30 13.52 -10.36 -2.39
N THR A 31 12.73 -9.86 -3.33
CA THR A 31 13.14 -8.79 -4.23
C THR A 31 11.96 -7.88 -4.46
N GLN A 32 12.15 -6.60 -4.19
CA GLN A 32 11.15 -5.58 -4.43
C GLN A 32 11.80 -4.46 -5.24
N LEU A 33 11.58 -4.49 -6.56
CA LEU A 33 12.01 -3.47 -7.48
C LEU A 33 10.76 -2.90 -8.14
N ALA A 34 10.42 -1.67 -7.76
CA ALA A 34 9.28 -0.98 -8.34
C ALA A 34 9.65 0.47 -8.64
N ASN A 35 9.39 0.88 -9.86
CA ASN A 35 9.34 2.28 -10.23
C ASN A 35 7.87 2.62 -10.48
N VAL A 36 7.23 3.22 -9.48
CA VAL A 36 5.81 3.58 -9.52
C VAL A 36 5.67 5.08 -9.49
N ARG A 37 4.62 5.58 -10.12
CA ARG A 37 4.37 7.01 -10.27
C ARG A 37 2.95 7.35 -9.87
N THR A 38 2.79 8.49 -9.22
CA THR A 38 1.50 9.15 -9.04
C THR A 38 1.55 10.50 -9.74
N GLU A 39 0.53 10.79 -10.53
CA GLU A 39 0.28 12.13 -11.07
C GLU A 39 -0.90 12.75 -10.34
N GLN A 40 -0.74 13.99 -9.96
CA GLN A 40 -1.81 14.80 -9.40
C GLN A 40 -1.95 16.07 -10.21
N THR A 41 -3.17 16.31 -10.70
CA THR A 41 -3.55 17.56 -11.37
C THR A 41 -4.61 18.26 -10.53
N ALA A 42 -4.45 19.55 -10.37
CA ALA A 42 -5.42 20.35 -9.63
C ALA A 42 -5.72 21.66 -10.32
N GLN A 43 -7.00 22.03 -10.32
CA GLN A 43 -7.49 23.34 -10.70
C GLN A 43 -8.20 23.95 -9.50
N PHE A 44 -8.01 25.23 -9.28
CA PHE A 44 -8.65 25.90 -8.15
C PHE A 44 -9.05 27.33 -8.51
N ILE A 45 -10.06 27.80 -7.81
CA ILE A 45 -10.49 29.20 -7.76
C ILE A 45 -10.64 29.59 -6.30
N GLU A 46 -10.18 30.76 -5.96
CA GLU A 46 -10.31 31.31 -4.60
C GLU A 46 -10.68 32.79 -4.72
N ASP A 47 -11.61 33.22 -3.88
CA ASP A 47 -11.97 34.62 -3.71
C ASP A 47 -11.89 35.00 -2.23
N ARG A 48 -11.44 36.23 -1.97
CA ARG A 48 -11.39 36.83 -0.64
C ARG A 48 -12.22 38.09 -0.65
N TRP A 49 -13.30 38.05 0.07
CA TRP A 49 -14.29 39.09 0.08
C TRP A 49 -14.31 39.80 1.43
N GLN A 50 -13.99 41.11 1.43
CA GLN A 50 -14.15 41.98 2.57
C GLN A 50 -15.65 42.39 2.65
N VAL A 51 -16.41 41.65 3.47
CA VAL A 51 -17.86 41.81 3.61
C VAL A 51 -18.21 43.10 4.37
N SER A 52 -17.39 43.44 5.36
CA SER A 52 -17.42 44.65 6.11
C SER A 52 -16.02 45.05 6.56
N ASP A 53 -15.86 46.21 7.18
CA ASP A 53 -14.55 46.65 7.68
C ASP A 53 -13.88 45.62 8.62
N ASN A 54 -14.70 44.81 9.30
CA ASN A 54 -14.28 43.90 10.34
C ASN A 54 -14.40 42.42 9.93
N VAL A 55 -14.97 42.09 8.77
CA VAL A 55 -15.23 40.70 8.38
C VAL A 55 -14.67 40.41 7.01
N LEU A 56 -13.76 39.40 6.97
CA LEU A 56 -13.20 38.85 5.75
C LEU A 56 -13.72 37.41 5.55
N LEU A 57 -14.29 37.13 4.38
CA LEU A 57 -14.60 35.77 3.95
C LEU A 57 -13.57 35.30 2.93
N SER A 58 -13.21 34.01 3.01
CA SER A 58 -12.44 33.31 2.01
C SER A 58 -13.27 32.16 1.46
N LEU A 59 -13.46 32.13 0.16
CA LEU A 59 -14.24 31.12 -0.53
C LEU A 59 -13.34 30.45 -1.56
N GLY A 60 -13.16 29.13 -1.46
CA GLY A 60 -12.33 28.39 -2.36
C GLY A 60 -13.02 27.12 -2.87
N LEU A 61 -12.73 26.78 -4.10
CA LEU A 61 -13.12 25.52 -4.69
C LEU A 61 -11.94 24.95 -5.48
N ARG A 62 -11.62 23.70 -5.18
CA ARG A 62 -10.55 22.96 -5.84
C ARG A 62 -11.11 21.69 -6.45
N ASN A 63 -10.67 21.34 -7.65
CA ASN A 63 -10.94 20.06 -8.28
C ASN A 63 -9.60 19.36 -8.52
N GLU A 64 -9.51 18.11 -8.08
CA GLU A 64 -8.29 17.30 -8.20
C GLU A 64 -8.55 16.03 -8.99
N THR A 65 -7.52 15.57 -9.66
CA THR A 65 -7.47 14.26 -10.32
C THR A 65 -6.19 13.58 -9.89
N PHE A 66 -6.30 12.33 -9.45
CA PHE A 66 -5.16 11.48 -9.10
C PHE A 66 -5.07 10.30 -10.06
N LYS A 67 -3.87 10.02 -10.55
CA LYS A 67 -3.58 8.84 -11.37
C LYS A 67 -2.41 8.09 -10.77
N ASN A 68 -2.62 6.84 -10.44
CA ASN A 68 -1.59 5.96 -9.95
C ASN A 68 -1.22 4.94 -11.04
N TYR A 69 0.08 4.79 -11.26
CA TYR A 69 0.64 3.97 -12.31
C TYR A 69 1.34 2.73 -11.74
N THR A 70 1.25 1.63 -12.47
CA THR A 70 2.03 0.42 -12.22
C THR A 70 3.50 0.63 -12.56
N SER A 71 4.35 -0.34 -12.22
CA SER A 71 5.75 -0.35 -12.65
C SER A 71 5.93 -0.47 -14.17
N ALA A 72 4.92 -0.95 -14.89
CA ALA A 72 4.89 -0.98 -16.37
C ALA A 72 4.44 0.34 -17.00
N GLY A 73 4.02 1.31 -16.18
CA GLY A 73 3.54 2.62 -16.65
C GLY A 73 2.06 2.65 -17.04
N GLU A 74 1.30 1.64 -16.68
CA GLU A 74 -0.15 1.58 -16.89
C GLU A 74 -0.90 2.21 -15.73
N VAL A 75 -1.98 2.92 -16.01
CA VAL A 75 -2.87 3.46 -14.96
C VAL A 75 -3.67 2.31 -14.37
N TYR A 76 -3.59 2.11 -13.05
CA TYR A 76 -4.39 1.12 -12.35
C TYR A 76 -5.44 1.73 -11.42
N VAL A 77 -5.27 2.98 -11.01
CA VAL A 77 -6.27 3.77 -10.30
C VAL A 77 -6.32 5.17 -10.88
N GLU A 78 -7.51 5.63 -11.21
CA GLU A 78 -7.79 7.01 -11.60
C GLU A 78 -8.99 7.52 -10.79
N GLN A 79 -8.82 8.68 -10.17
CA GLN A 79 -9.82 9.30 -9.32
C GLN A 79 -10.04 10.73 -9.79
N ASP A 80 -11.09 10.91 -10.56
CA ASP A 80 -11.46 12.17 -11.18
C ASP A 80 -12.43 12.97 -10.30
N ASN A 81 -12.53 14.27 -10.62
CA ASN A 81 -13.56 15.15 -10.11
C ASN A 81 -13.64 15.21 -8.58
N GLN A 82 -12.49 15.26 -7.94
CA GLN A 82 -12.37 15.35 -6.50
C GLN A 82 -12.58 16.81 -6.06
N TRP A 83 -13.84 17.17 -5.82
CA TRP A 83 -14.21 18.52 -5.44
C TRP A 83 -13.97 18.80 -3.97
N ALA A 84 -13.18 19.82 -3.69
CA ALA A 84 -12.71 20.23 -2.37
C ALA A 84 -13.11 21.67 -2.08
N PRO A 85 -14.31 21.93 -1.54
CA PRO A 85 -14.70 23.26 -1.10
C PRO A 85 -13.89 23.67 0.13
N ARG A 86 -13.61 24.97 0.22
CA ARG A 86 -12.92 25.60 1.35
C ARG A 86 -13.59 26.89 1.71
N LEU A 87 -13.88 27.08 2.97
CA LEU A 87 -14.55 28.25 3.50
C LEU A 87 -13.73 28.78 4.67
N GLY A 88 -13.57 30.07 4.75
CA GLY A 88 -12.93 30.73 5.87
C GLY A 88 -13.63 32.03 6.23
N VAL A 89 -13.68 32.34 7.50
CA VAL A 89 -14.11 33.63 8.00
C VAL A 89 -13.11 34.11 9.04
N VAL A 90 -12.80 35.38 8.95
CA VAL A 90 -12.06 36.13 9.98
C VAL A 90 -12.87 37.33 10.38
N TRP A 91 -13.09 37.48 11.68
CA TRP A 91 -13.83 38.57 12.25
C TRP A 91 -13.00 39.30 13.29
N ASP A 92 -12.71 40.57 13.04
CA ASP A 92 -12.18 41.48 14.05
C ASP A 92 -13.35 41.97 14.90
N VAL A 93 -13.47 41.41 16.11
CA VAL A 93 -14.67 41.61 16.97
C VAL A 93 -14.83 43.07 17.40
N SER A 94 -13.71 43.71 17.73
CA SER A 94 -13.66 45.07 18.27
C SER A 94 -13.45 46.13 17.17
N GLY A 95 -13.00 45.74 15.99
CA GLY A 95 -12.65 46.63 14.90
C GLY A 95 -11.36 47.42 15.07
N ASP A 96 -10.60 47.08 16.09
CA ASP A 96 -9.30 47.71 16.42
C ASP A 96 -8.13 46.71 16.42
N SER A 97 -8.39 45.54 15.89
CA SER A 97 -7.43 44.41 15.82
C SER A 97 -6.98 43.85 17.17
N SER A 98 -7.69 44.16 18.24
CA SER A 98 -7.39 43.67 19.59
C SER A 98 -7.88 42.25 19.83
N MET A 99 -8.92 41.82 19.10
CA MET A 99 -9.48 40.49 19.21
C MET A 99 -9.98 40.01 17.86
N LYS A 100 -9.43 38.90 17.42
CA LYS A 100 -9.80 38.24 16.16
C LYS A 100 -10.37 36.85 16.44
N VAL A 101 -11.55 36.57 15.85
CA VAL A 101 -12.14 35.24 15.83
C VAL A 101 -12.08 34.73 14.38
N PHE A 102 -11.73 33.46 14.22
CA PHE A 102 -11.69 32.86 12.90
C PHE A 102 -12.32 31.46 12.91
N ALA A 103 -12.88 31.09 11.78
CA ALA A 103 -13.35 29.73 11.53
C ALA A 103 -13.02 29.31 10.10
N ASN A 104 -12.61 28.06 9.94
CA ASN A 104 -12.31 27.47 8.64
C ASN A 104 -13.02 26.13 8.53
N ALA A 105 -13.51 25.82 7.33
CA ALA A 105 -14.05 24.53 6.98
C ALA A 105 -13.54 24.15 5.59
N GLY A 106 -13.12 22.90 5.42
CA GLY A 106 -12.61 22.46 4.13
C GLY A 106 -12.60 20.95 3.96
N ARG A 107 -12.66 20.53 2.70
CA ARG A 107 -12.45 19.15 2.29
C ARG A 107 -11.09 19.00 1.64
N TYR A 108 -10.42 17.92 1.95
CA TYR A 108 -9.10 17.57 1.43
C TYR A 108 -9.12 16.13 0.93
N HIS A 109 -8.86 15.94 -0.35
CA HIS A 109 -8.74 14.62 -0.93
C HIS A 109 -7.30 14.12 -0.83
N LEU A 110 -7.17 12.81 -0.61
CA LEU A 110 -5.88 12.14 -0.45
C LEU A 110 -5.69 11.17 -1.61
N ALA A 111 -4.58 11.31 -2.33
CA ALA A 111 -4.17 10.36 -3.35
C ALA A 111 -3.87 8.99 -2.71
N LEU A 112 -4.07 7.92 -3.47
CA LEU A 112 -3.65 6.58 -3.04
C LEU A 112 -2.11 6.57 -2.87
N PRO A 113 -1.61 6.15 -1.70
CA PRO A 113 -0.17 6.13 -1.45
C PRO A 113 0.59 5.19 -2.38
N ASN A 114 1.79 5.58 -2.82
CA ASN A 114 2.62 4.81 -3.73
C ASN A 114 3.05 3.44 -3.17
N ASN A 115 3.09 3.25 -1.86
CA ASN A 115 3.40 1.95 -1.26
C ASN A 115 2.38 0.87 -1.61
N VAL A 116 1.14 1.24 -1.91
CA VAL A 116 0.12 0.31 -2.42
C VAL A 116 0.51 -0.17 -3.82
N ALA A 117 0.95 0.74 -4.70
CA ALA A 117 1.41 0.41 -6.03
C ALA A 117 2.65 -0.50 -6.02
N VAL A 118 3.60 -0.21 -5.14
CA VAL A 118 4.82 -1.02 -4.99
C VAL A 118 4.49 -2.47 -4.64
N ARG A 119 3.51 -2.70 -3.78
CA ARG A 119 3.14 -4.07 -3.37
C ARG A 119 2.15 -4.75 -4.30
N ALA A 120 1.15 -4.00 -4.73
CA ALA A 120 -0.01 -4.57 -5.40
C ALA A 120 0.05 -4.47 -6.92
N ALA A 121 0.85 -3.56 -7.48
CA ALA A 121 0.89 -3.27 -8.90
C ALA A 121 2.32 -3.32 -9.49
N SER A 122 3.22 -4.05 -8.86
CA SER A 122 4.59 -4.27 -9.34
C SER A 122 5.01 -5.73 -9.18
N GLY A 123 6.10 -6.13 -9.86
CA GLY A 123 6.66 -7.47 -9.77
C GLY A 123 7.43 -7.70 -8.48
N SER A 124 6.75 -7.76 -7.35
CA SER A 124 7.34 -8.11 -6.06
C SER A 124 7.55 -9.62 -5.97
N LEU A 125 8.74 -10.03 -5.51
CA LEU A 125 9.05 -11.42 -5.19
C LEU A 125 9.20 -11.56 -3.69
N TYR A 126 8.34 -12.33 -3.07
CA TYR A 126 8.42 -12.71 -1.67
C TYR A 126 8.00 -14.17 -1.51
N THR A 127 8.94 -15.06 -1.65
CA THR A 127 8.69 -16.50 -1.64
C THR A 127 9.49 -17.22 -0.59
N MET A 128 8.99 -18.36 -0.17
CA MET A 128 9.65 -19.27 0.76
C MET A 128 9.65 -20.68 0.21
N GLU A 129 10.78 -21.35 0.34
CA GLU A 129 10.93 -22.77 0.09
C GLU A 129 11.38 -23.46 1.37
N TYR A 130 10.96 -24.70 1.55
CA TYR A 130 11.26 -25.49 2.72
C TYR A 130 12.01 -26.76 2.32
N PHE A 131 13.04 -27.07 3.08
CA PHE A 131 13.92 -28.21 2.79
C PHE A 131 14.18 -29.02 4.05
N THR A 132 14.30 -30.34 3.88
CA THR A 132 15.04 -31.20 4.79
C THR A 132 16.52 -31.17 4.42
N TYR A 133 17.39 -31.58 5.31
CA TYR A 133 18.82 -31.65 5.08
C TYR A 133 19.43 -32.87 5.75
N THR A 134 20.56 -33.36 5.24
CA THR A 134 21.22 -34.58 5.72
C THR A 134 22.52 -34.33 6.44
N GLY A 135 23.04 -33.12 6.40
CA GLY A 135 24.29 -32.76 7.07
C GLY A 135 24.44 -31.25 7.26
N VAL A 136 25.51 -30.90 7.96
CA VAL A 136 25.90 -29.50 8.19
C VAL A 136 27.40 -29.40 7.92
N ALA A 137 27.79 -28.45 7.07
CA ALA A 137 29.19 -28.15 6.81
C ALA A 137 29.87 -27.49 8.01
N ALA A 138 31.21 -27.41 7.97
CA ALA A 138 31.99 -26.84 9.07
C ALA A 138 31.71 -25.37 9.38
N ASP A 139 31.20 -24.63 8.40
CA ASP A 139 30.74 -23.22 8.52
C ASP A 139 29.32 -23.09 9.02
N GLY A 140 28.62 -24.19 9.32
CA GLY A 140 27.25 -24.23 9.75
C GLY A 140 26.20 -24.29 8.62
N THR A 141 26.63 -24.34 7.35
CA THR A 141 25.72 -24.40 6.20
C THR A 141 25.07 -25.78 6.10
N PRO A 142 23.71 -25.88 6.05
CA PRO A 142 23.02 -27.14 5.79
C PRO A 142 23.35 -27.71 4.41
N THR A 143 23.54 -29.03 4.34
CA THR A 143 23.90 -29.75 3.10
C THR A 143 22.96 -30.91 2.83
N GLY A 144 22.89 -31.35 1.58
CA GLY A 144 21.99 -32.43 1.17
C GLY A 144 20.52 -32.02 1.26
N LEU A 145 20.22 -30.81 0.77
CA LEU A 145 18.88 -30.22 0.81
C LEU A 145 17.93 -31.01 -0.10
N THR A 146 16.72 -31.27 0.42
CA THR A 146 15.62 -31.87 -0.34
C THR A 146 14.35 -31.09 -0.05
N ASN A 147 13.65 -30.62 -1.09
CA ASN A 147 12.42 -29.87 -0.93
C ASN A 147 11.36 -30.65 -0.17
N ILE A 148 10.66 -29.98 0.71
CA ILE A 148 9.44 -30.48 1.36
C ILE A 148 8.28 -30.16 0.43
N ALA A 149 7.43 -31.17 0.18
CA ALA A 149 6.30 -31.02 -0.73
C ALA A 149 5.32 -29.92 -0.29
N VAL A 150 4.83 -29.20 -1.27
CA VAL A 150 3.76 -28.21 -1.12
C VAL A 150 2.48 -28.77 -1.73
N ASP A 151 1.34 -28.55 -1.08
CA ASP A 151 0.04 -28.88 -1.65
C ASP A 151 -0.28 -27.90 -2.79
N PRO A 152 -0.35 -28.35 -4.04
CA PRO A 152 -0.61 -27.46 -5.17
C PRO A 152 -2.02 -26.84 -5.13
N ASN A 153 -2.94 -27.40 -4.33
CA ASN A 153 -4.30 -26.91 -4.22
C ASN A 153 -4.47 -25.88 -3.09
N ALA A 154 -3.43 -25.62 -2.30
CA ALA A 154 -3.48 -24.63 -1.22
C ALA A 154 -3.56 -23.17 -1.72
N GLY A 155 -3.31 -22.92 -3.03
CA GLY A 155 -3.46 -21.60 -3.64
C GLY A 155 -2.32 -20.63 -3.34
N TYR A 156 -1.23 -21.09 -2.75
CA TYR A 156 -0.08 -20.25 -2.40
C TYR A 156 1.19 -20.54 -3.21
N SER A 157 1.15 -21.56 -4.08
CA SER A 157 2.29 -21.91 -4.94
C SER A 157 2.47 -20.90 -6.07
N CYS A 158 3.72 -20.55 -6.33
CA CYS A 158 4.05 -19.65 -7.42
C CYS A 158 4.06 -20.37 -8.78
N PRO A 159 3.58 -19.72 -9.85
CA PRO A 159 3.70 -20.23 -11.21
C PRO A 159 5.17 -20.53 -11.56
N GLY A 160 5.42 -21.68 -12.18
CA GLY A 160 6.77 -22.10 -12.60
C GLY A 160 7.66 -22.70 -11.51
N ASN A 161 7.34 -22.50 -10.23
CA ASN A 161 8.02 -23.17 -9.11
C ASN A 161 7.00 -23.63 -8.07
N PRO A 162 6.49 -24.86 -8.16
CA PRO A 162 5.45 -25.36 -7.26
C PRO A 162 5.92 -25.53 -5.80
N ASN A 163 7.23 -25.51 -5.55
CA ASN A 163 7.78 -25.59 -4.19
C ASN A 163 7.96 -24.21 -3.54
N ALA A 164 7.93 -23.16 -4.33
CA ALA A 164 7.98 -21.79 -3.81
C ALA A 164 6.57 -21.34 -3.44
N ILE A 165 6.38 -20.97 -2.19
CA ILE A 165 5.11 -20.46 -1.68
C ILE A 165 5.22 -18.97 -1.35
N SER A 166 4.11 -18.26 -1.57
CA SER A 166 3.96 -16.86 -1.18
C SER A 166 2.57 -16.67 -0.56
N SER A 167 2.52 -16.16 0.67
CA SER A 167 1.25 -15.95 1.38
C SER A 167 0.35 -14.88 0.73
N ASN A 168 0.93 -14.01 -0.08
CA ASN A 168 0.26 -12.93 -0.78
C ASN A 168 0.44 -12.98 -2.31
N LEU A 169 0.89 -14.13 -2.83
CA LEU A 169 1.10 -14.39 -4.27
C LEU A 169 2.09 -13.41 -4.94
N GLU A 170 3.06 -12.90 -4.18
CA GLU A 170 4.17 -12.09 -4.68
C GLU A 170 5.23 -13.02 -5.31
N CYS A 171 4.98 -13.43 -6.54
CA CYS A 171 5.77 -14.45 -7.26
C CYS A 171 6.75 -13.86 -8.29
N GLY A 172 6.95 -12.55 -8.31
CA GLY A 172 7.89 -11.86 -9.20
C GLY A 172 7.24 -11.20 -10.40
N ASP A 173 6.05 -11.64 -10.80
CA ASP A 173 5.31 -11.02 -11.90
C ASP A 173 4.37 -9.93 -11.36
N ALA A 174 4.24 -8.84 -12.11
CA ALA A 174 3.26 -7.81 -11.79
C ALA A 174 1.84 -8.37 -12.03
N PRO A 175 0.91 -8.23 -11.07
CA PRO A 175 -0.47 -8.64 -11.28
C PRO A 175 -1.14 -7.78 -12.35
N ASP A 176 -2.24 -8.27 -12.94
CA ASP A 176 -3.09 -7.44 -13.81
C ASP A 176 -3.62 -6.25 -12.98
N PRO A 177 -3.35 -5.00 -13.40
CA PRO A 177 -3.78 -3.81 -12.66
C PRO A 177 -5.28 -3.79 -12.33
N ARG A 178 -6.10 -4.39 -13.18
CA ARG A 178 -7.56 -4.47 -13.01
C ARG A 178 -8.00 -5.42 -11.89
N THR A 179 -7.11 -6.28 -11.43
CA THR A 179 -7.38 -7.20 -10.31
C THR A 179 -6.94 -6.64 -8.96
N VAL A 180 -6.14 -5.56 -8.98
CA VAL A 180 -5.48 -5.00 -7.79
C VAL A 180 -6.35 -3.98 -7.07
N ALA A 181 -7.13 -3.21 -7.82
CA ALA A 181 -7.99 -2.17 -7.26
C ALA A 181 -9.40 -2.24 -7.88
N ALA A 182 -10.39 -1.81 -7.12
CA ALA A 182 -11.73 -1.63 -7.65
C ALA A 182 -11.74 -0.54 -8.73
N ILE A 183 -12.47 -0.78 -9.83
CA ILE A 183 -12.55 0.15 -10.97
C ILE A 183 -13.12 1.52 -10.53
N ASP A 184 -13.98 1.52 -9.52
CA ASP A 184 -14.67 2.69 -8.98
C ASP A 184 -14.11 3.12 -7.61
N LEU A 185 -12.86 2.84 -7.33
CA LEU A 185 -12.21 3.19 -6.08
C LEU A 185 -12.32 4.71 -5.86
N LYS A 186 -13.05 5.09 -4.82
CA LYS A 186 -13.20 6.49 -4.44
C LYS A 186 -12.00 6.96 -3.64
N SER A 187 -11.62 8.22 -3.81
CA SER A 187 -10.54 8.78 -3.01
C SER A 187 -10.96 8.92 -1.55
N HIS A 188 -9.99 8.74 -0.68
CA HIS A 188 -10.14 9.14 0.71
C HIS A 188 -10.19 10.66 0.79
N TYR A 189 -11.01 11.16 1.68
CA TYR A 189 -11.05 12.59 1.98
C TYR A 189 -11.14 12.80 3.49
N GLN A 190 -10.75 13.99 3.89
CA GLN A 190 -10.87 14.49 5.25
C GLN A 190 -11.67 15.79 5.21
N ASP A 191 -12.69 15.89 6.02
CA ASP A 191 -13.38 17.15 6.31
C ASP A 191 -12.77 17.74 7.58
N GLU A 192 -12.33 18.98 7.50
CA GLU A 192 -11.67 19.68 8.60
C GLU A 192 -12.50 20.91 8.99
N PHE A 193 -12.64 21.12 10.29
CA PHE A 193 -13.30 22.28 10.87
C PHE A 193 -12.39 22.84 11.97
N ILE A 194 -12.03 24.11 11.83
CA ILE A 194 -11.18 24.82 12.78
C ILE A 194 -11.91 26.06 13.24
N ILE A 195 -11.89 26.32 14.53
CA ILE A 195 -12.33 27.58 15.12
C ILE A 195 -11.27 28.04 16.12
N GLY A 196 -10.98 29.32 16.14
CA GLY A 196 -10.00 29.89 17.05
C GLY A 196 -10.21 31.37 17.28
N MET A 197 -9.48 31.90 18.26
CA MET A 197 -9.41 33.32 18.55
C MET A 197 -7.98 33.71 18.93
N GLU A 198 -7.62 34.91 18.64
CA GLU A 198 -6.36 35.58 18.98
C GLU A 198 -6.67 36.92 19.63
#